data_89ca41573937e54349b238eeeafa2525
#
_entry.id   89ca41573937e54349b238eeeafa2525
#
_cell.length_a   1.000
_cell.length_b   1.000
_cell.length_c   1.000
_cell.angle_alpha   90.00
_cell.angle_beta   90.00
_cell.angle_gamma   90.00
#
_symmetry.space_group_name_H-M   'P 1'
#
loop_
_entity.id
_entity.type
_entity.pdbx_description
1 polymer ?
#
loop_
_entity_poly.entity_id
_entity_poly.type
_entity_poly.pdbx_seq_one_letter_code
_entity_poly.pdbx_strand_id
1 'polypeptide(L)'
;MQNRSFHVKSYGCQMNIYDSQKIISMLESKGLKNELEPKSADLVIFNTCNIREKAAHKLYSDIGRVNKLGLKKTIAVVGCVAQAENSEMFRKNKSIDIVLGPQSYHLLPKMLDDLENNYKQINTDFIVNEKFDYLSEQMRPQGVSSMVTIQEGCDKFCSFCVVPYTSCLLYTSPSPRDLVLSRMPSSA
;
A
#
# COMPACT_ATOMS: atom_id res chain seq x y z
N MET A 1 5.77 3.85 -19.94
CA MET A 1 6.38 3.35 -18.68
C MET A 1 7.75 2.69 -18.82
N GLN A 2 8.17 2.26 -19.99
CA GLN A 2 9.48 1.61 -20.17
C GLN A 2 10.61 2.57 -19.77
N ASN A 3 11.45 2.12 -18.85
CA ASN A 3 12.66 2.79 -18.33
C ASN A 3 12.49 3.72 -17.11
N ARG A 4 11.37 3.68 -16.38
CA ARG A 4 11.24 4.40 -15.10
C ARG A 4 11.73 3.56 -13.93
N SER A 5 12.39 4.21 -12.99
CA SER A 5 12.86 3.60 -11.74
C SER A 5 11.96 3.97 -10.57
N PHE A 6 11.83 3.07 -9.60
CA PHE A 6 11.06 3.34 -8.40
C PHE A 6 11.79 2.88 -7.14
N HIS A 7 11.41 3.47 -6.01
CA HIS A 7 11.87 3.08 -4.67
C HIS A 7 10.68 2.98 -3.74
N VAL A 8 10.59 1.89 -2.95
CA VAL A 8 9.55 1.71 -1.94
C VAL A 8 10.14 1.84 -0.55
N LYS A 9 9.62 2.77 0.24
CA LYS A 9 9.95 2.95 1.64
C LYS A 9 8.77 2.57 2.52
N SER A 10 8.92 1.50 3.30
CA SER A 10 7.88 1.00 4.20
C SER A 10 8.04 1.52 5.62
N TYR A 11 6.93 1.88 6.26
CA TYR A 11 6.84 2.25 7.67
C TYR A 11 5.79 1.39 8.35
N GLY A 12 6.12 0.81 9.50
CA GLY A 12 5.10 0.23 10.36
C GLY A 12 5.24 -1.25 10.64
N CYS A 13 4.23 -2.04 10.33
CA CYS A 13 4.09 -3.43 10.73
C CYS A 13 4.49 -4.42 9.62
N GLN A 14 4.40 -5.72 9.92
CA GLN A 14 4.68 -6.78 8.95
C GLN A 14 3.73 -6.74 7.73
N MET A 15 2.48 -6.32 7.91
CA MET A 15 1.53 -6.10 6.81
C MET A 15 2.07 -5.10 5.78
N ASN A 16 2.65 -3.99 6.25
CA ASN A 16 3.26 -3.01 5.33
C ASN A 16 4.47 -3.58 4.57
N ILE A 17 5.24 -4.49 5.18
CA ILE A 17 6.34 -5.18 4.48
C ILE A 17 5.77 -6.06 3.37
N TYR A 18 4.75 -6.85 3.68
CA TYR A 18 4.07 -7.69 2.71
C TYR A 18 3.45 -6.89 1.56
N ASP A 19 2.73 -5.81 1.87
CA ASP A 19 2.15 -4.92 0.87
C ASP A 19 3.23 -4.26 0.00
N SER A 20 4.37 -3.87 0.61
CA SER A 20 5.49 -3.32 -0.15
C SER A 20 6.09 -4.32 -1.12
N GLN A 21 6.21 -5.59 -0.73
CA GLN A 21 6.68 -6.66 -1.63
C GLN A 21 5.71 -6.86 -2.80
N LYS A 22 4.40 -6.80 -2.55
CA LYS A 22 3.39 -6.86 -3.62
C LYS A 22 3.50 -5.68 -4.58
N ILE A 23 3.62 -4.46 -4.06
CA ILE A 23 3.81 -3.26 -4.87
C ILE A 23 5.07 -3.39 -5.73
N ILE A 24 6.18 -3.85 -5.15
CA ILE A 24 7.44 -4.07 -5.87
C ILE A 24 7.22 -5.07 -7.01
N SER A 25 6.70 -6.26 -6.72
CA SER A 25 6.46 -7.30 -7.73
C SER A 25 5.54 -6.83 -8.85
N MET A 26 4.50 -6.08 -8.52
CA MET A 26 3.56 -5.51 -9.49
C MET A 26 4.23 -4.49 -10.40
N LEU A 27 5.06 -3.60 -9.88
CA LEU A 27 5.74 -2.58 -10.68
C LEU A 27 6.87 -3.18 -11.52
N GLU A 28 7.60 -4.17 -11.00
CA GLU A 28 8.61 -4.92 -11.75
C GLU A 28 7.98 -5.70 -12.92
N SER A 29 6.80 -6.30 -12.73
CA SER A 29 6.07 -6.97 -13.81
C SER A 29 5.63 -6.01 -14.93
N LYS A 30 5.50 -4.72 -14.63
CA LYS A 30 5.24 -3.65 -15.60
C LYS A 30 6.52 -3.07 -16.22
N GLY A 31 7.68 -3.62 -15.89
CA GLY A 31 8.97 -3.22 -16.47
C GLY A 31 9.64 -2.03 -15.80
N LEU A 32 9.19 -1.62 -14.59
CA LEU A 32 9.87 -0.60 -13.81
C LEU A 32 11.03 -1.25 -13.03
N LYS A 33 12.12 -0.50 -12.84
CA LYS A 33 13.31 -0.95 -12.11
C LYS A 33 13.23 -0.52 -10.65
N ASN A 34 13.38 -1.47 -9.71
CA ASN A 34 13.45 -1.18 -8.29
C ASN A 34 14.85 -0.67 -7.91
N GLU A 35 14.92 0.50 -7.29
CA GLU A 35 16.16 1.12 -6.82
C GLU A 35 16.25 1.05 -5.30
N LEU A 36 17.46 0.79 -4.79
CA LEU A 36 17.69 0.69 -3.34
C LEU A 36 17.62 2.05 -2.63
N GLU A 37 17.92 3.12 -3.34
CA GLU A 37 17.92 4.47 -2.77
C GLU A 37 16.90 5.38 -3.46
N PRO A 38 16.21 6.24 -2.69
CA PRO A 38 15.27 7.20 -3.25
C PRO A 38 15.94 8.25 -4.18
N LYS A 39 17.27 8.42 -4.07
CA LYS A 39 18.01 9.36 -4.93
C LYS A 39 18.00 8.94 -6.40
N SER A 40 18.11 7.65 -6.67
CA SER A 40 18.21 7.08 -8.02
C SER A 40 16.84 6.80 -8.66
N ALA A 41 15.76 6.90 -7.88
CA ALA A 41 14.42 6.58 -8.34
C ALA A 41 13.69 7.81 -8.90
N ASP A 42 12.91 7.61 -9.96
CA ASP A 42 11.99 8.61 -10.52
C ASP A 42 10.68 8.68 -9.74
N LEU A 43 10.25 7.54 -9.19
CA LEU A 43 9.06 7.37 -8.35
C LEU A 43 9.49 6.94 -6.95
N VAL A 44 9.03 7.68 -5.94
CA VAL A 44 9.23 7.29 -4.53
C VAL A 44 7.88 6.97 -3.91
N ILE A 45 7.72 5.74 -3.44
CA ILE A 45 6.50 5.23 -2.82
C ILE A 45 6.72 5.11 -1.31
N PHE A 46 5.88 5.77 -0.54
CA PHE A 46 5.87 5.68 0.91
C PHE A 46 4.68 4.81 1.37
N ASN A 47 4.95 3.58 1.77
CA ASN A 47 3.93 2.71 2.35
C ASN A 47 3.82 2.94 3.86
N THR A 48 2.66 3.38 4.31
CA THR A 48 2.48 4.00 5.62
C THR A 48 1.53 3.21 6.54
N CYS A 49 1.78 3.31 7.84
CA CYS A 49 0.99 2.69 8.90
C CYS A 49 0.40 3.76 9.82
N ASN A 50 -0.87 3.64 10.16
CA ASN A 50 -1.55 4.56 11.07
C ASN A 50 -1.57 4.10 12.53
N ILE A 51 -1.18 2.86 12.82
CA ILE A 51 -1.12 2.31 14.19
C ILE A 51 0.02 2.93 14.99
N ARG A 52 1.07 3.42 14.31
CA ARG A 52 2.24 4.04 14.94
C ARG A 52 2.25 5.53 14.65
N GLU A 53 1.90 6.35 15.64
CA GLU A 53 1.86 7.81 15.52
C GLU A 53 3.15 8.40 14.93
N LYS A 54 4.32 7.90 15.35
CA LYS A 54 5.62 8.31 14.83
C LYS A 54 5.81 8.04 13.32
N ALA A 55 5.00 7.15 12.72
CA ALA A 55 5.11 6.83 11.30
C ALA A 55 4.63 8.00 10.43
N ALA A 56 3.54 8.66 10.79
CA ALA A 56 3.03 9.81 10.07
C ALA A 56 4.01 11.01 10.12
N HIS A 57 4.57 11.31 11.29
CA HIS A 57 5.59 12.36 11.41
C HIS A 57 6.84 12.09 10.58
N LYS A 58 7.29 10.83 10.58
CA LYS A 58 8.46 10.40 9.81
C LYS A 58 8.20 10.49 8.31
N LEU A 59 7.00 10.16 7.86
CA LEU A 59 6.58 10.28 6.47
C LEU A 59 6.83 11.69 5.93
N TYR A 60 6.26 12.72 6.56
CA TYR A 60 6.40 14.10 6.08
C TYR A 60 7.86 14.60 6.13
N SER A 61 8.62 14.19 7.15
CA SER A 61 10.06 14.49 7.22
C SER A 61 10.83 13.87 6.05
N ASP A 62 10.51 12.63 5.69
CA ASP A 62 11.18 11.93 4.60
C ASP A 62 10.76 12.46 3.23
N ILE A 63 9.50 12.85 3.03
CA ILE A 63 9.06 13.58 1.83
C ILE A 63 9.86 14.88 1.68
N GLY A 64 10.04 15.63 2.78
CA GLY A 64 10.85 16.84 2.77
C GLY A 64 12.31 16.58 2.38
N ARG A 65 12.89 15.44 2.80
CA ARG A 65 14.25 15.04 2.39
C ARG A 65 14.33 14.71 0.91
N VAL A 66 13.34 13.97 0.37
CA VAL A 66 13.28 13.64 -1.06
C VAL A 66 13.17 14.90 -1.91
N ASN A 67 12.34 15.86 -1.50
CA ASN A 67 12.22 17.14 -2.20
C ASN A 67 13.52 17.96 -2.23
N LYS A 68 14.32 17.88 -1.17
CA LYS A 68 15.63 18.57 -1.11
C LYS A 68 16.68 17.96 -2.05
N LEU A 69 16.44 16.81 -2.66
CA LEU A 69 17.37 16.22 -3.63
C LEU A 69 17.38 16.97 -4.98
N GLY A 70 16.51 17.97 -5.16
CA GLY A 70 16.52 18.87 -6.33
C GLY A 70 16.03 18.26 -7.63
N LEU A 71 15.67 16.99 -7.67
CA LEU A 71 15.11 16.31 -8.84
C LEU A 71 13.58 16.26 -8.73
N LYS A 72 12.89 16.57 -9.82
CA LYS A 72 11.43 16.44 -9.87
C LYS A 72 11.10 14.93 -9.86
N LYS A 73 10.69 14.43 -8.70
CA LYS A 73 10.30 13.03 -8.49
C LYS A 73 8.81 12.92 -8.31
N THR A 74 8.22 11.84 -8.80
CA THR A 74 6.84 11.49 -8.46
C THR A 74 6.80 10.91 -7.06
N ILE A 75 5.92 11.43 -6.20
CA ILE A 75 5.75 10.97 -4.82
C ILE A 75 4.38 10.34 -4.65
N ALA A 76 4.37 9.04 -4.35
CA ALA A 76 3.16 8.30 -4.00
C ALA A 76 3.15 7.97 -2.50
N VAL A 77 2.04 8.26 -1.84
CA VAL A 77 1.81 7.83 -0.45
C VAL A 77 0.69 6.81 -0.44
N VAL A 78 0.98 5.65 0.14
CA VAL A 78 0.06 4.51 0.13
C VAL A 78 -0.14 3.95 1.54
N GLY A 79 -1.22 3.18 1.76
CA GLY A 79 -1.49 2.49 3.01
C GLY A 79 -2.40 3.25 3.98
N CYS A 80 -2.35 2.89 5.27
CA CYS A 80 -3.36 3.32 6.25
C CYS A 80 -3.35 4.83 6.55
N VAL A 81 -2.20 5.51 6.52
CA VAL A 81 -2.16 6.98 6.69
C VAL A 81 -2.75 7.67 5.47
N ALA A 82 -2.48 7.15 4.26
CA ALA A 82 -3.08 7.66 3.03
C ALA A 82 -4.61 7.54 3.07
N GLN A 83 -5.13 6.43 3.59
CA GLN A 83 -6.56 6.21 3.80
C GLN A 83 -7.14 7.20 4.81
N ALA A 84 -6.48 7.39 5.95
CA ALA A 84 -6.97 8.23 7.04
C ALA A 84 -6.97 9.72 6.69
N GLU A 85 -5.90 10.21 6.07
CA GLU A 85 -5.73 11.63 5.75
C GLU A 85 -6.33 12.00 4.40
N ASN A 86 -6.47 11.06 3.48
CA ASN A 86 -7.13 11.23 2.19
C ASN A 86 -6.63 12.49 1.44
N SER A 87 -7.53 13.31 0.92
CA SER A 87 -7.22 14.56 0.20
C SER A 87 -6.47 15.62 1.03
N GLU A 88 -6.57 15.56 2.36
CA GLU A 88 -5.83 16.44 3.27
C GLU A 88 -4.31 16.35 3.08
N MET A 89 -3.80 15.19 2.64
CA MET A 89 -2.38 15.00 2.36
C MET A 89 -1.85 15.99 1.32
N PHE A 90 -2.62 16.27 0.27
CA PHE A 90 -2.24 17.24 -0.75
C PHE A 90 -2.21 18.69 -0.22
N ARG A 91 -3.05 18.99 0.77
CA ARG A 91 -3.05 20.30 1.45
C ARG A 91 -1.84 20.44 2.36
N LYS A 92 -1.50 19.40 3.10
CA LYS A 92 -0.33 19.36 3.99
C LYS A 92 0.99 19.39 3.22
N ASN A 93 1.04 18.72 2.06
CA ASN A 93 2.25 18.69 1.25
C ASN A 93 1.94 18.65 -0.26
N LYS A 94 2.27 19.75 -0.95
CA LYS A 94 2.01 19.92 -2.38
C LYS A 94 2.85 19.01 -3.28
N SER A 95 3.91 18.39 -2.74
CA SER A 95 4.80 17.51 -3.50
C SER A 95 4.28 16.07 -3.62
N ILE A 96 3.18 15.76 -2.96
CA ILE A 96 2.53 14.44 -3.11
C ILE A 96 1.71 14.47 -4.40
N ASP A 97 1.89 13.47 -5.23
CA ASP A 97 1.22 13.32 -6.53
C ASP A 97 0.14 12.26 -6.50
N ILE A 98 0.37 11.15 -5.76
CA ILE A 98 -0.56 10.03 -5.65
C ILE A 98 -0.85 9.73 -4.17
N VAL A 99 -2.14 9.51 -3.86
CA VAL A 99 -2.61 9.02 -2.55
C VAL A 99 -3.48 7.79 -2.76
N LEU A 100 -3.08 6.66 -2.16
CA LEU A 100 -3.77 5.38 -2.30
C LEU A 100 -4.05 4.72 -0.95
N GLY A 101 -5.29 4.32 -0.76
CA GLY A 101 -5.69 3.44 0.35
C GLY A 101 -5.13 2.02 0.21
N PRO A 102 -5.14 1.23 1.31
CA PRO A 102 -4.57 -0.12 1.32
C PRO A 102 -5.32 -1.11 0.41
N GLN A 103 -6.57 -0.82 0.04
CA GLN A 103 -7.38 -1.68 -0.83
C GLN A 103 -7.15 -1.38 -2.34
N SER A 104 -6.47 -0.27 -2.66
CA SER A 104 -6.41 0.27 -4.03
C SER A 104 -5.04 0.12 -4.69
N TYR A 105 -4.11 -0.67 -4.14
CA TYR A 105 -2.74 -0.80 -4.68
C TYR A 105 -2.69 -1.23 -6.14
N HIS A 106 -3.63 -2.06 -6.59
CA HIS A 106 -3.74 -2.53 -7.97
C HIS A 106 -3.95 -1.39 -8.98
N LEU A 107 -4.45 -0.24 -8.53
CA LEU A 107 -4.67 0.94 -9.38
C LEU A 107 -3.38 1.76 -9.58
N LEU A 108 -2.33 1.54 -8.79
CA LEU A 108 -1.11 2.33 -8.84
C LEU A 108 -0.49 2.42 -10.26
N PRO A 109 -0.37 1.33 -11.03
CA PRO A 109 0.18 1.42 -12.38
C PRO A 109 -0.65 2.32 -13.31
N LYS A 110 -1.98 2.21 -13.25
CA LYS A 110 -2.89 3.06 -14.03
C LYS A 110 -2.75 4.54 -13.63
N MET A 111 -2.71 4.82 -12.34
CA MET A 111 -2.56 6.18 -11.84
C MET A 111 -1.21 6.79 -12.24
N LEU A 112 -0.15 5.99 -12.35
CA LEU A 112 1.15 6.45 -12.86
C LEU A 112 1.09 6.83 -14.35
N ASP A 113 0.32 6.10 -15.16
CA ASP A 113 0.11 6.46 -16.56
C ASP A 113 -0.71 7.74 -16.69
N ASP A 114 -1.77 7.88 -15.88
CA ASP A 114 -2.65 9.04 -15.88
C ASP A 114 -1.96 10.32 -15.37
N LEU A 115 -0.91 10.22 -14.55
CA LEU A 115 -0.11 11.37 -14.11
C LEU A 115 0.59 12.10 -15.26
N GLU A 116 0.82 11.46 -16.40
CA GLU A 116 1.37 12.11 -17.59
C GLU A 116 0.47 13.26 -18.08
N ASN A 117 -0.81 13.21 -17.71
CA ASN A 117 -1.80 14.25 -17.98
C ASN A 117 -1.87 15.37 -16.92
N ASN A 118 -0.90 15.44 -16.00
CA ASN A 118 -0.71 16.48 -14.97
C ASN A 118 -1.77 16.61 -13.85
N TYR A 119 -2.50 15.55 -13.52
CA TYR A 119 -3.45 15.60 -12.41
C TYR A 119 -2.99 14.77 -11.21
N LYS A 120 -3.08 15.36 -10.02
CA LYS A 120 -2.92 14.63 -8.76
C LYS A 120 -3.98 13.54 -8.66
N GLN A 121 -3.57 12.35 -8.27
CA GLN A 121 -4.42 11.17 -8.25
C GLN A 121 -4.70 10.71 -6.83
N ILE A 122 -5.94 10.41 -6.52
CA ILE A 122 -6.35 9.86 -5.23
C ILE A 122 -7.35 8.73 -5.43
N ASN A 123 -7.15 7.63 -4.71
CA ASN A 123 -8.14 6.58 -4.56
C ASN A 123 -8.03 5.97 -3.16
N THR A 124 -9.06 6.15 -2.37
CA THR A 124 -9.19 5.62 -1.01
C THR A 124 -10.50 4.85 -0.85
N ASP A 125 -11.06 4.33 -1.93
CA ASP A 125 -12.28 3.55 -1.91
C ASP A 125 -12.05 2.19 -1.24
N PHE A 126 -13.03 1.74 -0.47
CA PHE A 126 -13.05 0.41 0.12
C PHE A 126 -13.66 -0.59 -0.88
N ILE A 127 -12.82 -1.26 -1.65
CA ILE A 127 -13.24 -2.34 -2.55
C ILE A 127 -13.00 -3.67 -1.85
N VAL A 128 -14.07 -4.30 -1.37
CA VAL A 128 -13.97 -5.46 -0.46
C VAL A 128 -13.51 -6.75 -1.14
N ASN A 129 -13.78 -6.94 -2.44
CA ASN A 129 -13.66 -8.25 -3.07
C ASN A 129 -12.48 -8.45 -4.04
N GLU A 130 -11.75 -7.38 -4.41
CA GLU A 130 -10.80 -7.47 -5.52
C GLU A 130 -9.32 -7.52 -5.11
N LYS A 131 -8.98 -7.13 -3.89
CA LYS A 131 -7.56 -7.02 -3.48
C LYS A 131 -6.82 -8.36 -3.51
N PHE A 132 -7.47 -9.43 -3.09
CA PHE A 132 -6.84 -10.76 -3.03
C PHE A 132 -6.76 -11.42 -4.40
N ASP A 133 -7.73 -11.20 -5.26
CA ASP A 133 -7.78 -11.80 -6.60
C ASP A 133 -6.73 -11.21 -7.54
N TYR A 134 -6.52 -9.89 -7.49
CA TYR A 134 -5.52 -9.21 -8.35
C TYR A 134 -4.07 -9.35 -7.89
N LEU A 135 -3.82 -9.67 -6.62
CA LEU A 135 -2.47 -9.66 -6.05
C LEU A 135 -1.90 -11.07 -5.83
N SER A 136 -2.71 -12.12 -5.96
CA SER A 136 -2.30 -13.49 -5.63
C SER A 136 -1.39 -14.16 -6.66
N GLU A 137 -1.50 -13.81 -7.94
CA GLU A 137 -0.79 -14.52 -9.02
C GLU A 137 0.66 -14.06 -9.26
N GLN A 138 1.11 -12.94 -8.67
CA GLN A 138 2.38 -12.31 -9.06
C GLN A 138 3.47 -12.34 -8.00
N MET A 139 3.23 -12.95 -6.84
CA MET A 139 4.26 -13.03 -5.80
C MET A 139 5.28 -14.13 -6.10
N ARG A 140 6.45 -13.74 -6.55
CA ARG A 140 7.62 -14.62 -6.52
C ARG A 140 8.17 -14.61 -5.09
N PRO A 141 8.25 -15.77 -4.40
CA PRO A 141 8.88 -15.83 -3.09
C PRO A 141 10.34 -15.40 -3.21
N GLN A 142 10.71 -14.33 -2.54
CA GLN A 142 12.11 -13.89 -2.43
C GLN A 142 12.69 -14.47 -1.13
N GLY A 143 13.24 -15.66 -1.18
CA GLY A 143 13.94 -16.27 -0.05
C GLY A 143 13.32 -17.57 0.47
N VAL A 144 13.84 -18.03 1.61
CA VAL A 144 13.49 -19.31 2.23
C VAL A 144 12.14 -19.28 2.95
N SER A 145 11.64 -18.08 3.28
CA SER A 145 10.35 -17.86 3.96
C SER A 145 9.54 -16.80 3.23
N SER A 146 8.21 -16.98 3.19
CA SER A 146 7.27 -16.04 2.62
C SER A 146 6.16 -15.75 3.62
N MET A 147 5.68 -14.49 3.62
CA MET A 147 4.52 -14.11 4.41
C MET A 147 3.27 -14.19 3.55
N VAL A 148 2.20 -14.73 4.12
CA VAL A 148 0.88 -14.80 3.50
C VAL A 148 -0.12 -14.11 4.42
N THR A 149 -0.84 -13.14 3.91
CA THR A 149 -1.94 -12.49 4.64
C THR A 149 -3.16 -13.39 4.57
N ILE A 150 -3.59 -13.91 5.71
CA ILE A 150 -4.78 -14.76 5.83
C ILE A 150 -6.02 -13.98 6.30
N GLN A 151 -5.80 -12.81 6.92
CA GLN A 151 -6.87 -11.97 7.44
C GLN A 151 -6.45 -10.51 7.42
N GLU A 152 -7.36 -9.63 7.04
CA GLU A 152 -7.20 -8.17 7.10
C GLU A 152 -8.43 -7.52 7.73
N GLY A 153 -8.24 -6.32 8.31
CA GLY A 153 -9.32 -5.53 8.87
C GLY A 153 -9.78 -5.97 10.25
N CYS A 154 -10.86 -5.37 10.74
CA CYS A 154 -11.46 -5.67 12.02
C CYS A 154 -12.88 -5.10 12.10
N ASP A 155 -13.83 -5.88 12.66
CA ASP A 155 -15.23 -5.49 12.85
C ASP A 155 -15.56 -5.07 14.29
N LYS A 156 -14.57 -4.99 15.18
CA LYS A 156 -14.82 -4.74 16.61
C LYS A 156 -15.22 -3.31 16.93
N PHE A 157 -14.87 -2.33 16.08
CA PHE A 157 -15.17 -0.90 16.25
C PHE A 157 -14.90 -0.36 17.67
N CYS A 158 -13.78 -0.79 18.29
CA CYS A 158 -13.37 -0.27 19.59
C CYS A 158 -13.15 1.25 19.51
N SER A 159 -13.58 1.99 20.55
CA SER A 159 -13.62 3.46 20.56
C SER A 159 -12.26 4.15 20.30
N PHE A 160 -11.14 3.48 20.56
CA PHE A 160 -9.78 3.97 20.37
C PHE A 160 -9.10 3.43 19.10
N CYS A 161 -9.78 2.57 18.34
CA CYS A 161 -9.15 1.83 17.25
C CYS A 161 -9.54 2.38 15.88
N VAL A 162 -8.53 2.69 15.07
CA VAL A 162 -8.70 3.25 13.73
C VAL A 162 -8.77 2.17 12.63
N VAL A 163 -8.46 0.91 12.93
CA VAL A 163 -8.33 -0.17 11.94
C VAL A 163 -9.56 -0.35 11.06
N PRO A 164 -10.81 -0.39 11.56
CA PRO A 164 -12.00 -0.53 10.71
C PRO A 164 -12.15 0.59 9.67
N TYR A 165 -11.62 1.77 9.98
CA TYR A 165 -11.72 2.98 9.14
C TYR A 165 -10.56 3.17 8.17
N THR A 166 -9.43 2.51 8.41
CA THR A 166 -8.20 2.73 7.62
C THR A 166 -7.66 1.51 6.91
N SER A 167 -8.02 0.30 7.37
CA SER A 167 -7.60 -0.93 6.72
C SER A 167 -8.74 -1.53 5.90
N CYS A 168 -9.75 -2.06 6.55
CA CYS A 168 -11.05 -2.49 6.03
C CYS A 168 -11.89 -3.11 7.15
N LEU A 169 -13.14 -3.49 6.85
CA LEU A 169 -13.87 -4.46 7.64
C LEU A 169 -13.18 -5.82 7.56
N LEU A 170 -13.49 -6.69 8.51
CA LEU A 170 -12.85 -8.01 8.60
C LEU A 170 -13.02 -8.79 7.30
N TYR A 171 -11.92 -9.13 6.69
CA TYR A 171 -11.86 -10.00 5.53
C TYR A 171 -10.87 -11.14 5.78
N THR A 172 -11.31 -12.37 5.54
CA THR A 172 -10.50 -13.58 5.62
C THR A 172 -10.30 -14.14 4.22
N SER A 173 -9.05 -14.43 3.85
CA SER A 173 -8.76 -15.12 2.59
C SER A 173 -9.40 -16.51 2.60
N PRO A 174 -10.21 -16.87 1.59
CA PRO A 174 -10.80 -18.19 1.52
C PRO A 174 -9.68 -19.24 1.40
N SER A 175 -9.60 -20.15 2.39
CA SER A 175 -8.73 -21.30 2.31
C SER A 175 -9.46 -22.44 1.56
N PRO A 176 -8.79 -23.20 0.69
CA PRO A 176 -9.39 -24.40 0.10
C PRO A 176 -9.91 -25.39 1.14
N ARG A 177 -9.38 -25.34 2.38
CA ARG A 177 -9.86 -26.16 3.50
C ARG A 177 -11.12 -25.60 4.14
N ASP A 178 -11.33 -24.29 4.12
CA ASP A 178 -12.52 -23.66 4.73
C ASP A 178 -13.79 -23.97 3.94
N LEU A 179 -13.68 -24.19 2.64
CA LEU A 179 -14.80 -24.57 1.77
C LEU A 179 -15.31 -25.99 2.02
N VAL A 180 -14.50 -26.88 2.61
CA VAL A 180 -14.81 -28.31 2.72
C VAL A 180 -15.03 -28.79 4.15
N LEU A 181 -14.45 -28.15 5.17
CA LEU A 181 -14.32 -28.74 6.50
C LEU A 181 -14.69 -27.85 7.71
N SER A 182 -15.23 -26.66 7.53
CA SER A 182 -15.59 -25.81 8.69
C SER A 182 -16.94 -26.15 9.30
N ARG A 183 -17.46 -27.34 9.06
CA ARG A 183 -18.49 -27.94 9.94
C ARG A 183 -17.78 -28.73 11.05
N MET A 184 -17.20 -28.01 12.00
CA MET A 184 -17.01 -28.60 13.30
C MET A 184 -18.40 -28.97 13.83
N PRO A 185 -18.69 -30.22 14.14
CA PRO A 185 -19.91 -30.54 14.83
C PRO A 185 -19.90 -29.77 16.14
N SER A 186 -20.92 -28.98 16.39
CA SER A 186 -21.21 -28.42 17.72
C SER A 186 -21.54 -29.61 18.61
N SER A 187 -20.53 -30.21 19.18
CA SER A 187 -20.73 -31.19 20.23
C SER A 187 -20.85 -30.42 21.52
N ALA A 188 -22.10 -30.38 21.96
CA ALA A 188 -22.65 -30.37 23.33
C ALA A 188 -21.72 -29.86 24.44
#